data_845d0f129cc99b920b2ebbbd9f320c98
#
_entry.id   845d0f129cc99b920b2ebbbd9f320c98
#
_cell.length_a   1.000
_cell.length_b   1.000
_cell.length_c   1.000
_cell.angle_alpha   90.00
_cell.angle_beta   90.00
_cell.angle_gamma   90.00
#
_symmetry.space_group_name_H-M   'P 1'
#
loop_
_entity.id
_entity.type
_entity.pdbx_description
1 polymer ?
#
loop_
_entity_poly.entity_id
_entity_poly.type
_entity_poly.pdbx_seq_one_letter_code
_entity_poly.pdbx_strand_id
1 'polypeptide(L)'
;GITVNPKIEKLRLKKIKNYILCLMLSQGVPMMLAGDEFRRTQNGNNNAYCQDNEISWINWNLAEKNEELVAFTRRIIQLRKNHQVFHRETFFSTKTPEIEWFDFTGKNPDWSNPSRFLAFMLDGSMCMNGDGKYDNDFYVAGNTDIYDVTITLPSPHKGKKWYLAADTSIEGNDCIAEPGKEECLSEQKRYILPAGSFVV
;
A
#
# COMPACT_ATOMS: atom_id res chain seq x y z
N GLY A 1 12.62 4.30 19.76
CA GLY A 1 12.76 5.51 20.57
C GLY A 1 13.01 6.75 19.72
N ILE A 2 13.09 7.92 20.32
CA ILE A 2 13.39 9.18 19.63
C ILE A 2 14.79 9.12 19.02
N THR A 3 14.97 9.65 17.81
CA THR A 3 16.28 9.73 17.15
C THR A 3 16.36 11.01 16.32
N VAL A 4 17.57 11.50 16.13
CA VAL A 4 17.89 12.60 15.22
C VAL A 4 18.61 12.11 13.95
N ASN A 5 18.80 10.79 13.82
CA ASN A 5 19.47 10.22 12.66
C ASN A 5 18.53 10.24 11.43
N PRO A 6 18.85 11.02 10.38
CA PRO A 6 17.96 11.18 9.23
C PRO A 6 17.74 9.89 8.45
N LYS A 7 18.70 8.96 8.41
CA LYS A 7 18.55 7.67 7.75
C LYS A 7 17.51 6.79 8.45
N ILE A 8 17.49 6.83 9.80
CA ILE A 8 16.51 6.08 10.60
C ILE A 8 15.13 6.71 10.42
N GLU A 9 15.02 8.05 10.42
CA GLU A 9 13.74 8.74 10.24
C GLU A 9 13.16 8.49 8.84
N LYS A 10 13.98 8.51 7.82
CA LYS A 10 13.58 8.16 6.45
C LYS A 10 13.08 6.71 6.36
N LEU A 11 13.80 5.76 6.98
CA LEU A 11 13.36 4.37 7.04
C LEU A 11 12.03 4.21 7.80
N ARG A 12 11.84 4.93 8.90
CA ARG A 12 10.59 4.94 9.67
C ARG A 12 9.42 5.43 8.81
N LEU A 13 9.61 6.55 8.13
CA LEU A 13 8.57 7.12 7.26
C LEU A 13 8.17 6.12 6.16
N LYS A 14 9.15 5.51 5.49
CA LYS A 14 8.90 4.47 4.49
C LYS A 14 8.10 3.29 5.08
N LYS A 15 8.48 2.81 6.27
CA LYS A 15 7.76 1.71 6.93
C LYS A 15 6.33 2.09 7.34
N ILE A 16 6.11 3.32 7.80
CA ILE A 16 4.76 3.82 8.10
C ILE A 16 3.91 3.84 6.82
N LYS A 17 4.44 4.37 5.71
CA LYS A 17 3.74 4.33 4.41
C LYS A 17 3.41 2.90 3.99
N ASN A 18 4.34 1.94 4.16
CA ASN A 18 4.09 0.52 3.87
C ASN A 18 2.90 -0.03 4.68
N TYR A 19 2.86 0.23 5.99
CA TYR A 19 1.76 -0.25 6.85
C TYR A 19 0.42 0.38 6.48
N ILE A 20 0.39 1.69 6.21
CA ILE A 20 -0.83 2.38 5.77
C ILE A 20 -1.30 1.84 4.42
N LEU A 21 -0.38 1.62 3.48
CA LEU A 21 -0.69 1.01 2.19
C LEU A 21 -1.28 -0.40 2.35
N CYS A 22 -0.62 -1.26 3.12
CA CYS A 22 -1.14 -2.61 3.40
C CYS A 22 -2.54 -2.57 4.03
N LEU A 23 -2.76 -1.69 5.01
CA LEU A 23 -4.07 -1.54 5.66
C LEU A 23 -5.14 -1.11 4.66
N MET A 24 -4.84 -0.10 3.84
CA MET A 24 -5.83 0.47 2.91
C MET A 24 -6.12 -0.42 1.70
N LEU A 25 -5.18 -1.28 1.28
CA LEU A 25 -5.39 -2.21 0.17
C LEU A 25 -5.88 -3.60 0.62
N SER A 26 -5.93 -3.85 1.92
CA SER A 26 -6.53 -5.08 2.46
C SER A 26 -8.04 -5.10 2.25
N GLN A 27 -8.59 -6.30 2.05
CA GLN A 27 -10.04 -6.50 2.00
C GLN A 27 -10.67 -6.30 3.39
N GLY A 28 -11.96 -6.00 3.41
CA GLY A 28 -12.69 -5.68 4.64
C GLY A 28 -12.68 -4.20 4.99
N VAL A 29 -13.09 -3.84 6.19
CA VAL A 29 -13.17 -2.46 6.64
C VAL A 29 -11.86 -2.06 7.32
N PRO A 30 -11.09 -1.11 6.76
CA PRO A 30 -9.85 -0.66 7.38
C PRO A 30 -10.15 0.13 8.65
N MET A 31 -9.42 -0.16 9.72
CA MET A 31 -9.49 0.56 10.98
C MET A 31 -8.11 1.17 11.30
N MET A 32 -8.04 2.48 11.36
CA MET A 32 -6.83 3.23 11.66
C MET A 32 -7.04 4.05 12.93
N LEU A 33 -6.05 4.05 13.82
CA LEU A 33 -6.10 4.88 15.01
C LEU A 33 -5.90 6.35 14.60
N ALA A 34 -6.75 7.25 15.16
CA ALA A 34 -6.63 8.69 14.91
C ALA A 34 -5.23 9.19 15.30
N GLY A 35 -4.56 9.84 14.33
CA GLY A 35 -3.21 10.34 14.48
C GLY A 35 -2.11 9.48 13.84
N ASP A 36 -2.40 8.24 13.45
CA ASP A 36 -1.43 7.40 12.75
C ASP A 36 -1.03 8.03 11.41
N GLU A 37 -1.94 8.75 10.76
CA GLU A 37 -1.74 9.50 9.53
C GLU A 37 -0.74 10.67 9.64
N PHE A 38 -0.37 11.04 10.86
CA PHE A 38 0.66 12.06 11.13
C PHE A 38 1.65 11.66 12.22
N ARG A 39 1.88 10.36 12.39
CA ARG A 39 2.89 9.78 13.28
C ARG A 39 2.62 10.04 14.76
N ARG A 40 1.37 9.96 15.22
CA ARG A 40 1.04 9.97 16.64
C ARG A 40 1.91 8.97 17.41
N THR A 41 2.32 9.34 18.59
CA THR A 41 3.13 8.48 19.47
C THR A 41 2.60 8.51 20.90
N GLN A 42 2.66 7.38 21.57
CA GLN A 42 2.40 7.25 23.00
C GLN A 42 3.69 7.25 23.83
N ASN A 43 4.81 7.75 23.25
CA ASN A 43 6.11 7.85 23.89
C ASN A 43 6.65 6.54 24.47
N GLY A 44 6.27 5.40 23.86
CA GLY A 44 6.66 4.05 24.30
C GLY A 44 5.73 3.43 25.33
N ASN A 45 4.66 4.12 25.74
CA ASN A 45 3.62 3.52 26.57
C ASN A 45 2.77 2.56 25.71
N ASN A 46 2.71 1.29 26.09
CA ASN A 46 1.98 0.27 25.33
C ASN A 46 0.49 0.20 25.70
N ASN A 47 0.05 0.90 26.75
CA ASN A 47 -1.34 0.93 27.18
C ASN A 47 -1.68 2.30 27.79
N ALA A 48 -2.27 3.18 26.96
CA ALA A 48 -2.71 4.49 27.36
C ALA A 48 -4.15 4.51 27.95
N TYR A 49 -4.71 3.34 28.26
CA TYR A 49 -6.03 3.23 28.85
C TYR A 49 -6.12 3.99 30.19
N CYS A 50 -7.19 4.73 30.39
CA CYS A 50 -7.42 5.59 31.57
C CYS A 50 -6.39 6.74 31.77
N GLN A 51 -5.60 7.09 30.75
CA GLN A 51 -4.67 8.22 30.84
C GLN A 51 -5.21 9.42 30.07
N ASP A 52 -5.77 10.38 30.78
CA ASP A 52 -6.27 11.65 30.23
C ASP A 52 -5.15 12.71 30.28
N ASN A 53 -4.15 12.54 29.43
CA ASN A 53 -2.99 13.42 29.34
C ASN A 53 -2.38 13.35 27.91
N GLU A 54 -1.23 13.99 27.70
CA GLU A 54 -0.52 14.08 26.41
C GLU A 54 -0.13 12.73 25.80
N ILE A 55 -0.13 11.64 26.55
CA ILE A 55 0.09 10.29 26.02
C ILE A 55 -1.10 9.86 25.16
N SER A 56 -2.31 10.21 25.57
CA SER A 56 -3.57 9.88 24.87
C SER A 56 -4.06 10.97 23.94
N TRP A 57 -3.76 12.23 24.26
CA TRP A 57 -4.26 13.35 23.47
C TRP A 57 -3.61 13.40 22.07
N ILE A 58 -4.35 13.96 21.12
CA ILE A 58 -3.86 14.17 19.75
C ILE A 58 -3.11 15.49 19.68
N ASN A 59 -1.85 15.43 19.32
CA ASN A 59 -1.03 16.62 19.05
C ASN A 59 -1.17 17.00 17.57
N TRP A 60 -2.04 17.95 17.26
CA TRP A 60 -2.29 18.41 15.90
C TRP A 60 -1.10 19.07 15.21
N ASN A 61 -0.11 19.59 15.96
CA ASN A 61 1.13 20.13 15.37
C ASN A 61 1.91 19.07 14.60
N LEU A 62 1.68 17.79 14.91
CA LEU A 62 2.29 16.69 14.14
C LEU A 62 1.73 16.58 12.73
N ALA A 63 0.51 17.03 12.47
CA ALA A 63 -0.08 17.01 11.13
C ALA A 63 0.67 17.96 10.18
N GLU A 64 0.97 19.17 10.64
CA GLU A 64 1.77 20.15 9.88
C GLU A 64 3.21 19.63 9.68
N LYS A 65 3.82 19.11 10.74
CA LYS A 65 5.19 18.59 10.71
C LYS A 65 5.35 17.35 9.80
N ASN A 66 4.29 16.56 9.61
CA ASN A 66 4.30 15.34 8.81
C ASN A 66 3.33 15.42 7.61
N GLU A 67 3.22 16.60 6.98
CA GLU A 67 2.31 16.86 5.87
C GLU A 67 2.46 15.86 4.72
N GLU A 68 3.68 15.41 4.43
CA GLU A 68 3.95 14.35 3.45
C GLU A 68 3.18 13.06 3.75
N LEU A 69 3.16 12.63 5.01
CA LEU A 69 2.45 11.41 5.40
C LEU A 69 0.93 11.61 5.37
N VAL A 70 0.45 12.80 5.75
CA VAL A 70 -0.97 13.16 5.64
C VAL A 70 -1.42 13.14 4.18
N ALA A 71 -0.62 13.71 3.28
CA ALA A 71 -0.88 13.72 1.83
C ALA A 71 -0.91 12.29 1.27
N PHE A 72 0.07 11.46 1.62
CA PHE A 72 0.12 10.05 1.24
C PHE A 72 -1.14 9.30 1.71
N THR A 73 -1.48 9.45 2.99
CA THR A 73 -2.65 8.78 3.59
C THR A 73 -3.94 9.19 2.90
N ARG A 74 -4.10 10.48 2.59
CA ARG A 74 -5.27 10.98 1.85
C ARG A 74 -5.37 10.35 0.46
N ARG A 75 -4.25 10.26 -0.27
CA ARG A 75 -4.23 9.69 -1.62
C ARG A 75 -4.52 8.19 -1.63
N ILE A 76 -3.96 7.41 -0.68
CA ILE A 76 -4.25 5.96 -0.63
C ILE A 76 -5.70 5.67 -0.21
N ILE A 77 -6.28 6.49 0.66
CA ILE A 77 -7.71 6.43 0.97
C ILE A 77 -8.54 6.73 -0.29
N GLN A 78 -8.14 7.73 -1.06
CA GLN A 78 -8.82 8.09 -2.31
C GLN A 78 -8.71 6.96 -3.33
N LEU A 79 -7.53 6.35 -3.49
CA LEU A 79 -7.34 5.16 -4.35
C LEU A 79 -8.34 4.07 -3.95
N ARG A 80 -8.38 3.69 -2.67
CA ARG A 80 -9.32 2.69 -2.17
C ARG A 80 -10.79 3.06 -2.48
N LYS A 81 -11.18 4.30 -2.24
CA LYS A 81 -12.57 4.76 -2.44
C LYS A 81 -12.99 4.77 -3.90
N ASN A 82 -12.04 5.02 -4.80
CA ASN A 82 -12.32 5.08 -6.24
C ASN A 82 -12.42 3.69 -6.89
N HIS A 83 -11.94 2.64 -6.22
CA HIS A 83 -11.80 1.31 -6.78
C HIS A 83 -12.53 0.26 -5.95
N GLN A 84 -13.67 -0.22 -6.49
CA GLN A 84 -14.55 -1.20 -5.82
C GLN A 84 -13.82 -2.51 -5.50
N VAL A 85 -12.80 -2.86 -6.26
CA VAL A 85 -12.00 -4.08 -6.07
C VAL A 85 -11.35 -4.16 -4.68
N PHE A 86 -11.11 -3.02 -4.00
CA PHE A 86 -10.55 -2.98 -2.65
C PHE A 86 -11.58 -2.99 -1.51
N HIS A 87 -12.88 -2.79 -1.80
CA HIS A 87 -13.93 -2.73 -0.78
C HIS A 87 -15.18 -3.51 -1.17
N ARG A 88 -14.96 -4.74 -1.61
CA ARG A 88 -16.02 -5.67 -2.02
C ARG A 88 -16.95 -5.99 -0.86
N GLU A 89 -18.22 -6.21 -1.18
CA GLU A 89 -19.24 -6.65 -0.22
C GLU A 89 -19.28 -8.17 -0.03
N THR A 90 -18.62 -8.92 -0.93
CA THR A 90 -18.61 -10.39 -0.93
C THR A 90 -17.19 -10.93 -0.83
N PHE A 91 -17.04 -12.12 -0.27
CA PHE A 91 -15.78 -12.87 -0.29
C PHE A 91 -15.40 -13.25 -1.73
N PHE A 92 -14.10 -13.45 -1.98
CA PHE A 92 -13.60 -13.91 -3.26
C PHE A 92 -14.22 -15.27 -3.62
N SER A 93 -14.58 -15.44 -4.89
CA SER A 93 -15.09 -16.70 -5.42
C SER A 93 -13.96 -17.73 -5.52
N THR A 94 -14.25 -18.98 -5.15
CA THR A 94 -13.34 -20.10 -5.41
C THR A 94 -13.46 -20.65 -6.84
N LYS A 95 -14.49 -20.22 -7.60
CA LYS A 95 -14.77 -20.73 -8.94
C LYS A 95 -14.12 -19.91 -10.04
N THR A 96 -13.98 -18.59 -9.83
CA THR A 96 -13.30 -17.66 -10.73
C THR A 96 -12.23 -16.97 -9.91
N PRO A 97 -10.96 -17.03 -10.29
CA PRO A 97 -9.89 -16.39 -9.55
C PRO A 97 -10.03 -14.86 -9.67
N GLU A 98 -10.64 -14.25 -8.66
CA GLU A 98 -10.76 -12.80 -8.51
C GLU A 98 -9.54 -12.21 -7.81
N ILE A 99 -8.72 -13.08 -7.22
CA ILE A 99 -7.40 -12.78 -6.64
C ILE A 99 -6.43 -13.89 -7.05
N GLU A 100 -5.26 -13.49 -7.50
CA GLU A 100 -4.14 -14.38 -7.79
C GLU A 100 -2.92 -13.96 -6.98
N TRP A 101 -2.16 -14.95 -6.48
CA TRP A 101 -0.96 -14.73 -5.67
C TRP A 101 0.30 -15.06 -6.45
N PHE A 102 1.36 -14.27 -6.26
CA PHE A 102 2.60 -14.39 -7.01
C PHE A 102 3.83 -14.34 -6.11
N ASP A 103 4.83 -15.13 -6.45
CA ASP A 103 6.20 -14.91 -6.06
C ASP A 103 6.86 -13.86 -6.98
N PHE A 104 8.12 -13.50 -6.73
CA PHE A 104 8.84 -12.51 -7.55
C PHE A 104 9.11 -12.98 -8.99
N THR A 105 9.03 -14.28 -9.27
CA THR A 105 9.18 -14.83 -10.62
C THR A 105 7.89 -14.80 -11.45
N GLY A 106 6.79 -14.37 -10.85
CA GLY A 106 5.47 -14.35 -11.47
C GLY A 106 4.73 -15.69 -11.44
N LYS A 107 5.14 -16.60 -10.55
CA LYS A 107 4.50 -17.90 -10.33
C LYS A 107 3.75 -17.91 -9.00
N ASN A 108 2.92 -18.94 -8.79
CA ASN A 108 2.30 -19.16 -7.49
C ASN A 108 3.36 -19.29 -6.39
N PRO A 109 3.16 -18.64 -5.23
CA PRO A 109 4.09 -18.74 -4.12
C PRO A 109 4.19 -20.16 -3.57
N ASP A 110 5.38 -20.57 -3.17
CA ASP A 110 5.57 -21.75 -2.35
C ASP A 110 5.26 -21.41 -0.88
N TRP A 111 4.06 -21.68 -0.45
CA TRP A 111 3.59 -21.41 0.92
C TRP A 111 4.30 -22.24 2.00
N SER A 112 5.04 -23.28 1.64
CA SER A 112 5.82 -24.10 2.57
C SER A 112 7.15 -23.46 2.97
N ASN A 113 7.63 -22.50 2.16
CA ASN A 113 8.90 -21.81 2.38
C ASN A 113 8.67 -20.36 2.84
N PRO A 114 9.39 -19.88 3.88
CA PRO A 114 9.32 -18.49 4.27
C PRO A 114 9.86 -17.60 3.15
N SER A 115 9.07 -16.62 2.74
CA SER A 115 9.44 -15.60 1.78
C SER A 115 9.29 -14.22 2.38
N ARG A 116 10.17 -13.30 2.00
CA ARG A 116 10.06 -11.87 2.34
C ARG A 116 9.45 -11.06 1.20
N PHE A 117 9.00 -11.73 0.17
CA PHE A 117 8.28 -11.16 -0.95
C PHE A 117 6.91 -11.83 -1.08
N LEU A 118 5.90 -11.03 -1.35
CA LEU A 118 4.58 -11.50 -1.72
C LEU A 118 3.92 -10.49 -2.65
N ALA A 119 3.24 -10.99 -3.67
CA ALA A 119 2.41 -10.16 -4.52
C ALA A 119 1.04 -10.80 -4.76
N PHE A 120 0.07 -9.97 -5.08
CA PHE A 120 -1.24 -10.42 -5.54
C PHE A 120 -1.77 -9.51 -6.63
N MET A 121 -2.64 -10.06 -7.47
CA MET A 121 -3.41 -9.32 -8.45
C MET A 121 -4.89 -9.45 -8.13
N LEU A 122 -5.61 -8.35 -8.20
CA LEU A 122 -7.07 -8.29 -8.11
C LEU A 122 -7.63 -8.03 -9.50
N ASP A 123 -8.59 -8.87 -9.92
CA ASP A 123 -9.31 -8.71 -11.19
C ASP A 123 -10.45 -7.72 -11.02
N GLY A 124 -10.33 -6.56 -11.66
CA GLY A 124 -11.36 -5.52 -11.66
C GLY A 124 -12.51 -5.78 -12.61
N SER A 125 -12.39 -6.75 -13.53
CA SER A 125 -13.43 -7.06 -14.52
C SER A 125 -14.73 -7.62 -13.90
N MET A 126 -14.66 -8.06 -12.63
CA MET A 126 -15.81 -8.55 -11.86
C MET A 126 -16.36 -7.50 -10.88
N CYS A 127 -15.77 -6.32 -10.83
CA CYS A 127 -16.17 -5.24 -9.94
C CYS A 127 -16.67 -4.05 -10.78
N MET A 128 -17.82 -3.50 -10.42
CA MET A 128 -18.39 -2.34 -11.10
C MET A 128 -18.30 -1.14 -10.17
N ASN A 129 -17.63 -0.10 -10.60
CA ASN A 129 -17.53 1.17 -9.89
C ASN A 129 -18.87 1.92 -9.87
N GLY A 130 -18.99 2.92 -9.01
CA GLY A 130 -20.21 3.71 -8.88
C GLY A 130 -20.63 4.48 -10.15
N ASP A 131 -19.74 4.61 -11.14
CA ASP A 131 -20.01 5.20 -12.45
C ASP A 131 -20.54 4.18 -13.50
N GLY A 132 -20.75 2.94 -13.10
CA GLY A 132 -21.25 1.86 -13.94
C GLY A 132 -20.21 1.21 -14.87
N LYS A 133 -18.92 1.53 -14.70
CA LYS A 133 -17.83 0.89 -15.44
C LYS A 133 -17.16 -0.19 -14.61
N TYR A 134 -16.61 -1.19 -15.29
CA TYR A 134 -15.73 -2.17 -14.65
C TYR A 134 -14.46 -1.51 -14.11
N ASP A 135 -13.99 -2.03 -12.99
CA ASP A 135 -12.81 -1.51 -12.33
C ASP A 135 -11.51 -1.88 -13.06
N ASN A 136 -10.42 -1.28 -12.64
CA ASN A 136 -9.08 -1.64 -13.08
C ASN A 136 -8.61 -2.93 -12.38
N ASP A 137 -7.69 -3.64 -13.03
CA ASP A 137 -6.91 -4.69 -12.39
C ASP A 137 -5.81 -4.04 -11.55
N PHE A 138 -5.54 -4.60 -10.37
CA PHE A 138 -4.48 -4.11 -9.49
C PHE A 138 -3.48 -5.21 -9.18
N TYR A 139 -2.21 -4.94 -9.43
CA TYR A 139 -1.10 -5.75 -8.96
C TYR A 139 -0.44 -5.04 -7.79
N VAL A 140 -0.38 -5.71 -6.64
CA VAL A 140 0.22 -5.19 -5.42
C VAL A 140 1.36 -6.11 -5.01
N ALA A 141 2.57 -5.56 -4.86
CA ALA A 141 3.73 -6.33 -4.45
C ALA A 141 4.45 -5.71 -3.27
N GLY A 142 4.87 -6.53 -2.32
CA GLY A 142 5.65 -6.15 -1.16
C GLY A 142 6.96 -6.92 -1.08
N ASN A 143 8.06 -6.18 -1.00
CA ASN A 143 9.38 -6.69 -0.70
C ASN A 143 9.79 -6.25 0.72
N THR A 144 9.83 -7.17 1.65
CA THR A 144 10.26 -6.89 3.03
C THR A 144 11.73 -7.26 3.28
N ASP A 145 12.44 -7.72 2.24
CA ASP A 145 13.85 -8.05 2.31
C ASP A 145 14.74 -6.78 2.38
N ILE A 146 16.01 -7.00 2.65
CA ILE A 146 17.08 -5.97 2.66
C ILE A 146 17.71 -5.79 1.27
N TYR A 147 17.35 -6.60 0.30
CA TYR A 147 17.82 -6.55 -1.08
C TYR A 147 16.68 -6.17 -2.04
N ASP A 148 17.05 -5.47 -3.11
CA ASP A 148 16.14 -5.20 -4.21
C ASP A 148 15.78 -6.50 -4.93
N VAL A 149 14.57 -6.61 -5.44
CA VAL A 149 14.10 -7.76 -6.19
C VAL A 149 13.56 -7.33 -7.56
N THR A 150 13.96 -8.03 -8.61
CA THR A 150 13.32 -7.87 -9.92
C THR A 150 12.10 -8.77 -9.97
N ILE A 151 10.92 -8.16 -10.03
CA ILE A 151 9.65 -8.88 -10.12
C ILE A 151 9.24 -9.07 -11.58
N THR A 152 8.61 -10.20 -11.86
CA THR A 152 7.95 -10.47 -13.14
C THR A 152 6.48 -10.11 -13.00
N LEU A 153 6.03 -9.11 -13.77
CA LEU A 153 4.64 -8.69 -13.78
C LEU A 153 3.78 -9.69 -14.56
N PRO A 154 2.55 -10.00 -14.11
CA PRO A 154 1.62 -10.77 -14.89
C PRO A 154 1.26 -10.00 -16.18
N SER A 155 0.87 -10.74 -17.22
CA SER A 155 0.42 -10.08 -18.46
C SER A 155 -0.89 -9.35 -18.20
N PRO A 156 -0.99 -8.05 -18.52
CA PRO A 156 -2.25 -7.35 -18.39
C PRO A 156 -3.31 -7.93 -19.35
N HIS A 157 -4.57 -7.77 -19.05
CA HIS A 157 -5.65 -8.15 -19.96
C HIS A 157 -5.47 -7.51 -21.34
N LYS A 158 -5.93 -8.20 -22.40
CA LYS A 158 -5.73 -7.76 -23.78
C LYS A 158 -6.14 -6.30 -23.99
N GLY A 159 -5.20 -5.49 -24.47
CA GLY A 159 -5.38 -4.07 -24.73
C GLY A 159 -5.13 -3.14 -23.52
N LYS A 160 -4.87 -3.70 -22.34
CA LYS A 160 -4.50 -2.94 -21.14
C LYS A 160 -2.96 -2.82 -21.01
N LYS A 161 -2.52 -1.91 -20.14
CA LYS A 161 -1.13 -1.69 -19.75
C LYS A 161 -1.04 -1.48 -18.25
N TRP A 162 0.14 -1.75 -17.70
CA TRP A 162 0.45 -1.43 -16.31
C TRP A 162 0.86 0.03 -16.17
N TYR A 163 0.33 0.66 -15.13
CA TYR A 163 0.62 2.03 -14.69
C TYR A 163 1.05 2.00 -13.24
N LEU A 164 1.95 2.88 -12.85
CA LEU A 164 2.42 3.00 -11.47
C LEU A 164 1.47 3.89 -10.68
N ALA A 165 0.72 3.29 -9.75
CA ALA A 165 -0.16 4.04 -8.85
C ALA A 165 0.56 4.45 -7.57
N ALA A 166 1.42 3.58 -7.01
CA ALA A 166 2.21 3.90 -5.83
C ALA A 166 3.52 3.09 -5.77
N ASP A 167 4.59 3.71 -5.29
CA ASP A 167 5.86 3.06 -4.91
C ASP A 167 6.42 3.73 -3.66
N THR A 168 6.45 2.99 -2.55
CA THR A 168 6.90 3.51 -1.26
C THR A 168 8.43 3.68 -1.16
N SER A 169 9.18 3.29 -2.17
CA SER A 169 10.61 3.58 -2.27
C SER A 169 10.90 5.02 -2.71
N ILE A 170 9.96 5.63 -3.41
CA ILE A 170 10.04 7.01 -3.87
C ILE A 170 9.81 7.94 -2.67
N GLU A 171 10.62 8.98 -2.57
CA GLU A 171 10.51 9.98 -1.50
C GLU A 171 9.51 11.08 -1.85
N GLY A 172 9.03 11.75 -0.82
CA GLY A 172 8.12 12.87 -0.99
C GLY A 172 6.71 12.45 -1.41
N ASN A 173 6.05 13.36 -2.09
CA ASN A 173 4.66 13.19 -2.52
C ASN A 173 4.51 12.39 -3.81
N ASP A 174 5.60 12.14 -4.54
CA ASP A 174 5.59 11.41 -5.81
C ASP A 174 5.51 9.89 -5.61
N CYS A 175 5.58 9.43 -4.35
CA CYS A 175 5.45 8.01 -4.01
C CYS A 175 4.03 7.43 -4.25
N ILE A 176 3.06 8.26 -4.54
CA ILE A 176 1.70 7.89 -4.92
C ILE A 176 1.13 8.89 -5.91
N ALA A 177 0.65 8.42 -7.03
CA ALA A 177 0.06 9.25 -8.07
C ALA A 177 -1.24 9.92 -7.62
N GLU A 178 -1.56 11.05 -8.21
CA GLU A 178 -2.92 11.59 -8.17
C GLU A 178 -3.82 10.77 -9.11
N PRO A 179 -5.10 10.59 -8.78
CA PRO A 179 -6.02 9.83 -9.64
C PRO A 179 -6.03 10.34 -11.08
N GLY A 180 -5.82 9.42 -12.03
CA GLY A 180 -5.76 9.73 -13.46
C GLY A 180 -4.43 10.33 -13.95
N LYS A 181 -3.42 10.41 -13.08
CA LYS A 181 -2.07 10.85 -13.41
C LYS A 181 -1.02 9.74 -13.21
N GLU A 182 -1.47 8.51 -13.11
CA GLU A 182 -0.60 7.34 -13.01
C GLU A 182 0.28 7.23 -14.24
N GLU A 183 1.58 6.98 -14.03
CA GLU A 183 2.55 6.91 -15.11
C GLU A 183 2.57 5.51 -15.74
N CYS A 184 2.45 5.44 -17.07
CA CYS A 184 2.52 4.17 -17.78
C CYS A 184 3.92 3.58 -17.66
N LEU A 185 4.04 2.35 -17.19
CA LEU A 185 5.32 1.69 -17.11
C LEU A 185 5.94 1.53 -18.51
N SER A 186 7.19 1.92 -18.67
CA SER A 186 7.96 1.72 -19.91
C SER A 186 8.26 0.24 -20.15
N GLU A 187 8.53 -0.51 -19.08
CA GLU A 187 8.69 -1.97 -19.09
C GLU A 187 7.44 -2.63 -18.49
N GLN A 188 6.70 -3.37 -19.31
CA GLN A 188 5.41 -3.98 -18.95
C GLN A 188 5.52 -5.40 -18.37
N LYS A 189 6.72 -5.97 -18.34
CA LYS A 189 6.95 -7.37 -17.93
C LYS A 189 7.73 -7.48 -16.63
N ARG A 190 8.49 -6.46 -16.27
CA ARG A 190 9.38 -6.48 -15.10
C ARG A 190 9.36 -5.14 -14.40
N TYR A 191 9.56 -5.19 -13.11
CA TYR A 191 9.77 -4.02 -12.27
C TYR A 191 10.86 -4.31 -11.24
N ILE A 192 11.70 -3.33 -10.93
CA ILE A 192 12.67 -3.45 -9.84
C ILE A 192 12.01 -2.88 -8.60
N LEU A 193 11.70 -3.75 -7.64
CA LEU A 193 11.11 -3.36 -6.36
C LEU A 193 12.21 -3.24 -5.30
N PRO A 194 12.53 -2.04 -4.85
CA PRO A 194 13.59 -1.82 -3.88
C PRO A 194 13.36 -2.49 -2.52
N ALA A 195 14.44 -2.69 -1.78
CA ALA A 195 14.43 -3.27 -0.45
C ALA A 195 13.44 -2.56 0.49
N GLY A 196 12.64 -3.35 1.19
CA GLY A 196 11.70 -2.86 2.19
C GLY A 196 10.62 -1.94 1.65
N SER A 197 10.14 -2.13 0.41
CA SER A 197 9.17 -1.29 -0.28
C SER A 197 7.96 -2.06 -0.78
N PHE A 198 6.90 -1.32 -1.13
CA PHE A 198 5.69 -1.81 -1.76
C PHE A 198 5.42 -1.03 -3.04
N VAL A 199 4.83 -1.70 -4.04
CA VAL A 199 4.37 -1.11 -5.31
C VAL A 199 2.93 -1.51 -5.61
N VAL A 200 2.22 -0.60 -6.26
CA VAL A 200 0.85 -0.79 -6.74
C VAL A 200 0.75 -0.34 -8.18
#